data_46b8e29aa6e5c2db215971a5d7ad7660
#
_entry.id   46b8e29aa6e5c2db215971a5d7ad7660
#
_cell.length_a   1.000
_cell.length_b   1.000
_cell.length_c   1.000
_cell.angle_alpha   90.00
_cell.angle_beta   90.00
_cell.angle_gamma   90.00
#
_symmetry.space_group_name_H-M   'P 1'
#
loop_
_entity.id
_entity.type
_entity.pdbx_description
1 polymer ?
#
loop_
_entity_poly.entity_id
_entity_poly.type
_entity_poly.pdbx_seq_one_letter_code
_entity_poly.pdbx_strand_id
1 'polypeptide(L)'
;MLEDNFLGNLIRRGILELIVLSAAVIFAVWLYGKISCRVCGGIDNRVVLLTSGTMLVGPFLIVNGIFKTFWGRARPRDIDLFGGSKAFSLPLEISNQCAWDCSFMSGHTAVAFWLLAPALLAPKKFRFFAVAAALLFGMTTAVFRIGQGAHFFSDVAFSALVMCLLIVAVYRRLF
;
A
#
# COMPACT_ATOMS: atom_id res chain seq x y z
N MET A 1 15.59 0.57 19.43
CA MET A 1 14.72 0.34 18.25
C MET A 1 13.83 1.54 18.06
N LEU A 2 13.49 1.89 16.81
CA LEU A 2 12.69 3.09 16.48
C LEU A 2 11.19 3.00 16.88
N GLU A 3 10.81 2.00 17.68
CA GLU A 3 9.41 1.72 18.03
C GLU A 3 8.80 2.67 19.06
N ASP A 4 9.61 3.33 19.88
CA ASP A 4 9.13 4.05 21.05
C ASP A 4 8.75 5.52 20.81
N ASN A 5 8.82 5.98 19.56
CA ASN A 5 8.43 7.34 19.25
C ASN A 5 6.92 7.41 18.95
N PHE A 6 6.10 7.59 20.00
CA PHE A 6 4.64 7.72 19.90
C PHE A 6 4.23 8.74 18.82
N LEU A 7 4.91 9.88 18.75
CA LEU A 7 4.63 10.92 17.77
C LEU A 7 4.91 10.45 16.33
N GLY A 8 6.03 9.75 16.11
CA GLY A 8 6.38 9.22 14.78
C GLY A 8 5.39 8.15 14.31
N ASN A 9 4.90 7.32 15.21
CA ASN A 9 3.87 6.33 14.90
C ASN A 9 2.51 6.96 14.61
N LEU A 10 2.14 7.99 15.35
CA LEU A 10 0.89 8.74 15.15
C LEU A 10 0.89 9.47 13.80
N ILE A 11 1.96 10.19 13.48
CA ILE A 11 2.11 10.90 12.20
C ILE A 11 2.06 9.91 11.04
N ARG A 12 2.80 8.81 11.13
CA ARG A 12 2.84 7.78 10.08
C ARG A 12 1.45 7.15 9.83
N ARG A 13 0.75 6.76 10.90
CA ARG A 13 -0.60 6.19 10.78
C ARG A 13 -1.54 7.22 10.17
N GLY A 14 -1.54 8.44 10.67
CA GLY A 14 -2.39 9.52 10.16
C GLY A 14 -2.17 9.80 8.67
N ILE A 15 -0.92 9.84 8.19
CA ILE A 15 -0.64 10.05 6.76
C ILE A 15 -1.21 8.91 5.91
N LEU A 16 -1.02 7.66 6.33
CA LEU A 16 -1.52 6.52 5.56
C LEU A 16 -3.05 6.42 5.59
N GLU A 17 -3.68 6.77 6.72
CA GLU A 17 -5.13 6.86 6.83
C GLU A 17 -5.69 7.96 5.91
N LEU A 18 -5.03 9.11 5.82
CA LEU A 18 -5.40 10.18 4.88
C LEU A 18 -5.28 9.72 3.41
N ILE A 19 -4.27 8.92 3.07
CA ILE A 19 -4.12 8.35 1.72
C ILE A 19 -5.31 7.41 1.42
N VAL A 20 -5.67 6.54 2.34
CA VAL A 20 -6.84 5.64 2.18
C VAL A 20 -8.13 6.45 2.09
N LEU A 21 -8.29 7.45 2.95
CA LEU A 21 -9.46 8.34 2.93
C LEU A 21 -9.58 9.10 1.60
N SER A 22 -8.47 9.52 1.01
CA SER A 22 -8.48 10.18 -0.31
C SER A 22 -9.10 9.30 -1.40
N ALA A 23 -8.79 8.00 -1.42
CA ALA A 23 -9.39 7.06 -2.36
C ALA A 23 -10.91 6.88 -2.11
N ALA A 24 -11.34 6.86 -0.84
CA ALA A 24 -12.74 6.79 -0.48
C ALA A 24 -13.50 8.07 -0.87
N VAL A 25 -12.89 9.24 -0.69
CA VAL A 25 -13.47 10.53 -1.13
C VAL A 25 -13.62 10.58 -2.65
N ILE A 26 -12.61 10.15 -3.41
CA ILE A 26 -12.70 10.06 -4.87
C ILE A 26 -13.89 9.17 -5.28
N PHE A 27 -14.04 8.03 -4.65
CA PHE A 27 -15.17 7.13 -4.90
C PHE A 27 -16.53 7.77 -4.55
N ALA A 28 -16.63 8.44 -3.41
CA ALA A 28 -17.86 9.11 -2.97
C ALA A 28 -18.26 10.25 -3.91
N VAL A 29 -17.30 11.07 -4.37
CA VAL A 29 -17.55 12.15 -5.33
C VAL A 29 -18.03 11.59 -6.67
N TRP A 30 -17.41 10.52 -7.15
CA TRP A 30 -17.86 9.83 -8.36
C TRP A 30 -19.29 9.28 -8.21
N LEU A 31 -19.58 8.61 -7.08
CA LEU A 31 -20.91 8.04 -6.82
C LEU A 31 -21.97 9.14 -6.76
N TYR A 32 -21.68 10.25 -6.08
CA TYR A 32 -22.56 11.44 -6.05
C TYR A 32 -22.79 11.98 -7.46
N GLY A 33 -21.75 12.08 -8.29
CA GLY A 33 -21.87 12.50 -9.69
C GLY A 33 -22.78 11.58 -10.51
N LYS A 34 -22.69 10.27 -10.28
CA LYS A 34 -23.59 9.29 -10.93
C LYS A 34 -25.04 9.45 -10.53
N ILE A 35 -25.33 9.66 -9.25
CA ILE A 35 -26.68 9.85 -8.72
C ILE A 35 -27.27 11.20 -9.22
N SER A 36 -26.43 12.23 -9.27
CA SER A 36 -26.84 13.59 -9.65
C SER A 36 -26.82 13.84 -11.18
N CYS A 37 -26.54 12.82 -11.99
CA CYS A 37 -26.36 12.91 -13.43
C CYS A 37 -25.35 13.99 -13.89
N ARG A 38 -24.30 14.21 -13.10
CA ARG A 38 -23.24 15.20 -13.36
C ARG A 38 -21.86 14.57 -13.20
N VAL A 39 -20.89 15.02 -14.00
CA VAL A 39 -19.48 14.70 -13.76
C VAL A 39 -18.91 15.76 -12.83
N CYS A 40 -18.61 15.36 -11.59
CA CYS A 40 -18.08 16.26 -10.57
C CYS A 40 -16.55 16.21 -10.58
N GLY A 41 -15.90 17.37 -10.74
CA GLY A 41 -14.44 17.51 -10.59
C GLY A 41 -13.61 16.71 -11.61
N GLY A 42 -14.18 16.33 -12.77
CA GLY A 42 -13.48 15.52 -13.77
C GLY A 42 -13.27 14.05 -13.38
N ILE A 43 -13.90 13.59 -12.30
CA ILE A 43 -13.80 12.21 -11.82
C ILE A 43 -14.77 11.32 -12.60
N ASP A 44 -14.26 10.72 -13.67
CA ASP A 44 -14.99 9.75 -14.48
C ASP A 44 -14.75 8.30 -14.03
N ASN A 45 -15.33 7.32 -14.74
CA ASN A 45 -15.17 5.91 -14.43
C ASN A 45 -13.71 5.46 -14.50
N ARG A 46 -12.88 6.04 -15.37
CA ARG A 46 -11.47 5.67 -15.54
C ARG A 46 -10.66 6.10 -14.32
N VAL A 47 -10.89 7.34 -13.87
CA VAL A 47 -10.22 7.88 -12.68
C VAL A 47 -10.55 7.04 -11.45
N VAL A 48 -11.82 6.71 -11.20
CA VAL A 48 -12.21 5.93 -10.03
C VAL A 48 -11.72 4.48 -10.09
N LEU A 49 -11.70 3.86 -11.28
CA LEU A 49 -11.15 2.51 -11.44
C LEU A 49 -9.63 2.50 -11.19
N LEU A 50 -8.91 3.51 -11.68
CA LEU A 50 -7.47 3.60 -11.44
C LEU A 50 -7.15 3.90 -9.97
N THR A 51 -7.89 4.77 -9.31
CA THR A 51 -7.61 5.18 -7.92
C THR A 51 -8.29 4.25 -6.92
N SER A 52 -9.59 4.39 -6.71
CA SER A 52 -10.33 3.60 -5.69
C SER A 52 -10.33 2.10 -5.99
N GLY A 53 -10.40 1.72 -7.28
CA GLY A 53 -10.33 0.32 -7.71
C GLY A 53 -8.98 -0.33 -7.37
N THR A 54 -7.86 0.32 -7.68
CA THR A 54 -6.53 -0.23 -7.33
C THR A 54 -6.24 -0.19 -5.83
N MET A 55 -6.81 0.77 -5.07
CA MET A 55 -6.75 0.77 -3.61
C MET A 55 -7.47 -0.44 -3.02
N LEU A 56 -8.68 -0.73 -3.52
CA LEU A 56 -9.47 -1.86 -3.05
C LEU A 56 -8.79 -3.19 -3.40
N VAL A 57 -8.33 -3.36 -4.63
CA VAL A 57 -7.74 -4.63 -5.09
C VAL A 57 -6.35 -4.85 -4.52
N GLY A 58 -5.46 -3.86 -4.57
CA GLY A 58 -4.07 -4.01 -4.14
C GLY A 58 -3.93 -4.10 -2.61
N PRO A 59 -4.02 -2.98 -1.88
CA PRO A 59 -3.81 -2.99 -0.43
C PRO A 59 -4.85 -3.80 0.35
N PHE A 60 -6.15 -3.70 0.01
CA PHE A 60 -7.17 -4.36 0.82
C PHE A 60 -7.34 -5.83 0.45
N LEU A 61 -7.58 -6.19 -0.81
CA LEU A 61 -7.87 -7.56 -1.20
C LEU A 61 -6.59 -8.40 -1.25
N ILE A 62 -5.59 -8.01 -2.06
CA ILE A 62 -4.39 -8.83 -2.27
C ILE A 62 -3.55 -8.85 -1.00
N VAL A 63 -3.10 -7.67 -0.52
CA VAL A 63 -2.12 -7.61 0.55
C VAL A 63 -2.73 -8.00 1.90
N ASN A 64 -3.80 -7.33 2.34
CA ASN A 64 -4.38 -7.60 3.65
C ASN A 64 -5.34 -8.79 3.64
N GLY A 65 -6.18 -8.95 2.61
CA GLY A 65 -7.17 -10.02 2.53
C GLY A 65 -6.56 -11.39 2.27
N ILE A 66 -5.60 -11.50 1.36
CA ILE A 66 -5.01 -12.78 0.99
C ILE A 66 -3.71 -13.03 1.76
N PHE A 67 -2.67 -12.23 1.51
CA PHE A 67 -1.35 -12.57 2.01
C PHE A 67 -1.21 -12.43 3.52
N LYS A 68 -1.71 -11.37 4.14
CA LYS A 68 -1.62 -11.22 5.61
C LYS A 68 -2.46 -12.22 6.38
N THR A 69 -3.52 -12.74 5.79
CA THR A 69 -4.42 -13.70 6.44
C THR A 69 -3.91 -15.13 6.33
N PHE A 70 -3.38 -15.51 5.17
CA PHE A 70 -3.11 -16.92 4.87
C PHE A 70 -1.63 -17.29 4.82
N TRP A 71 -0.70 -16.32 4.82
CA TRP A 71 0.73 -16.61 4.63
C TRP A 71 1.45 -17.02 5.91
N GLY A 72 1.00 -16.57 7.06
CA GLY A 72 1.48 -16.99 8.38
C GLY A 72 2.93 -16.65 8.71
N ARG A 73 3.63 -15.78 7.96
CA ARG A 73 5.04 -15.43 8.16
C ARG A 73 5.21 -14.53 9.39
N ALA A 74 6.11 -14.92 10.33
CA ALA A 74 6.48 -14.09 11.47
C ALA A 74 7.18 -12.80 11.03
N ARG A 75 7.08 -11.75 11.85
CA ARG A 75 7.82 -10.50 11.62
C ARG A 75 9.28 -10.62 12.05
N PRO A 76 10.21 -9.83 11.47
CA PRO A 76 11.63 -9.84 11.87
C PRO A 76 11.83 -9.77 13.37
N ARG A 77 11.15 -8.86 14.07
CA ARG A 77 11.27 -8.66 15.52
C ARG A 77 10.79 -9.83 16.37
N ASP A 78 9.99 -10.74 15.80
CA ASP A 78 9.37 -11.85 16.52
C ASP A 78 10.16 -13.16 16.34
N ILE A 79 11.16 -13.21 15.44
CA ILE A 79 11.93 -14.42 15.17
C ILE A 79 13.13 -14.57 16.11
N ASP A 80 13.56 -15.80 16.31
CA ASP A 80 14.67 -16.21 17.18
C ASP A 80 16.00 -15.52 16.82
N LEU A 81 16.27 -15.31 15.54
CA LEU A 81 17.46 -14.61 15.04
C LEU A 81 17.59 -13.15 15.55
N PHE A 82 16.48 -12.53 15.95
CA PHE A 82 16.47 -11.15 16.48
C PHE A 82 15.94 -11.07 17.92
N GLY A 83 15.98 -12.19 18.66
CA GLY A 83 15.61 -12.23 20.07
C GLY A 83 14.13 -12.51 20.35
N GLY A 84 13.36 -12.89 19.34
CA GLY A 84 12.00 -13.39 19.49
C GLY A 84 11.95 -14.91 19.77
N SER A 85 10.78 -15.51 19.58
CA SER A 85 10.56 -16.94 19.86
C SER A 85 10.05 -17.73 18.65
N LYS A 86 9.88 -17.08 17.49
CA LYS A 86 9.31 -17.69 16.29
C LYS A 86 10.39 -18.10 15.29
N ALA A 87 10.13 -19.13 14.51
CA ALA A 87 11.07 -19.56 13.48
C ALA A 87 11.00 -18.63 12.25
N PHE A 88 12.15 -18.45 11.60
CA PHE A 88 12.22 -17.78 10.30
C PHE A 88 11.58 -18.64 9.21
N SER A 89 10.84 -18.00 8.28
CA SER A 89 10.32 -18.64 7.07
C SER A 89 10.65 -17.81 5.82
N LEU A 90 10.81 -18.48 4.69
CA LEU A 90 11.09 -17.82 3.40
C LEU A 90 9.86 -17.02 2.91
N PRO A 91 10.04 -16.00 2.04
CA PRO A 91 8.95 -15.12 1.61
C PRO A 91 7.84 -15.84 0.83
N LEU A 92 8.19 -16.87 0.06
CA LEU A 92 7.22 -17.64 -0.75
C LEU A 92 6.78 -18.95 -0.11
N GLU A 93 7.09 -19.14 1.17
CA GLU A 93 6.71 -20.31 1.96
C GLU A 93 5.54 -19.95 2.88
N ILE A 94 4.46 -20.75 2.82
CA ILE A 94 3.34 -20.62 3.76
C ILE A 94 3.80 -21.17 5.11
N SER A 95 3.58 -20.41 6.16
CA SER A 95 4.08 -20.69 7.49
C SER A 95 2.93 -20.65 8.52
N ASN A 96 3.14 -21.28 9.65
CA ASN A 96 2.24 -21.24 10.81
C ASN A 96 2.77 -20.37 11.97
N GLN A 97 3.81 -19.58 11.72
CA GLN A 97 4.50 -18.80 12.77
C GLN A 97 3.74 -17.53 13.18
N CYS A 98 2.66 -17.18 12.48
CA CYS A 98 1.84 -16.01 12.75
C CYS A 98 0.37 -16.29 12.41
N ALA A 99 -0.54 -16.06 13.37
CA ALA A 99 -1.97 -16.31 13.18
C ALA A 99 -2.73 -15.10 12.62
N TRP A 100 -2.26 -13.87 12.87
CA TRP A 100 -2.95 -12.63 12.49
C TRP A 100 -1.97 -11.48 12.27
N ASP A 101 -2.30 -10.59 11.32
CA ASP A 101 -1.49 -9.42 10.94
C ASP A 101 -0.01 -9.76 10.69
N CYS A 102 0.21 -10.78 9.90
CA CYS A 102 1.52 -11.37 9.63
C CYS A 102 2.44 -10.46 8.81
N SER A 103 3.72 -10.85 8.67
CA SER A 103 4.72 -10.02 8.01
C SER A 103 4.49 -9.87 6.51
N PHE A 104 4.21 -10.97 5.81
CA PHE A 104 4.08 -10.97 4.35
C PHE A 104 2.63 -10.71 3.92
N MET A 105 2.33 -9.73 3.11
CA MET A 105 3.11 -8.62 2.55
C MET A 105 2.90 -7.34 3.37
N SER A 106 3.69 -6.28 3.09
CA SER A 106 3.58 -5.01 3.80
C SER A 106 2.41 -4.16 3.35
N GLY A 107 1.35 -4.06 4.16
CA GLY A 107 0.18 -3.21 3.87
C GLY A 107 0.51 -1.71 3.82
N HIS A 108 1.38 -1.23 4.72
CA HIS A 108 1.82 0.17 4.73
C HIS A 108 2.58 0.55 3.45
N THR A 109 3.47 -0.34 2.98
CA THR A 109 4.20 -0.14 1.73
C THR A 109 3.25 -0.15 0.54
N ALA A 110 2.27 -1.06 0.52
CA ALA A 110 1.27 -1.11 -0.55
C ALA A 110 0.45 0.18 -0.64
N VAL A 111 -0.05 0.70 0.49
CA VAL A 111 -0.78 1.98 0.54
C VAL A 111 0.12 3.14 0.10
N ALA A 112 1.39 3.17 0.51
CA ALA A 112 2.31 4.23 0.10
C ALA A 112 2.59 4.21 -1.41
N PHE A 113 2.83 3.04 -2.01
CA PHE A 113 3.01 2.89 -3.46
C PHE A 113 1.73 3.14 -4.26
N TRP A 114 0.54 3.06 -3.63
CA TRP A 114 -0.70 3.41 -4.31
C TRP A 114 -0.72 4.88 -4.79
N LEU A 115 0.03 5.79 -4.15
CA LEU A 115 0.16 7.17 -4.63
C LEU A 115 0.62 7.28 -6.09
N LEU A 116 1.19 6.21 -6.66
CA LEU A 116 1.50 6.13 -8.08
C LEU A 116 0.23 6.28 -8.96
N ALA A 117 -0.94 5.81 -8.48
CA ALA A 117 -2.19 5.90 -9.24
C ALA A 117 -2.62 7.36 -9.49
N PRO A 118 -2.81 8.23 -8.48
CA PRO A 118 -3.11 9.63 -8.73
C PRO A 118 -1.92 10.38 -9.39
N ALA A 119 -0.68 9.99 -9.14
CA ALA A 119 0.49 10.61 -9.76
C ALA A 119 0.50 10.45 -11.29
N LEU A 120 0.05 9.32 -11.82
CA LEU A 120 -0.07 9.08 -13.26
C LEU A 120 -1.15 9.94 -13.92
N LEU A 121 -2.13 10.42 -13.15
CA LEU A 121 -3.17 11.36 -13.63
C LEU A 121 -2.73 12.82 -13.64
N ALA A 122 -1.57 13.13 -13.09
CA ALA A 122 -1.04 14.49 -13.07
C ALA A 122 -0.86 15.04 -14.52
N PRO A 123 -1.01 16.37 -14.73
CA PRO A 123 -0.74 17.00 -16.01
C PRO A 123 0.65 16.62 -16.53
N LYS A 124 0.78 16.44 -17.86
CA LYS A 124 2.03 15.97 -18.49
C LYS A 124 3.28 16.72 -18.01
N LYS A 125 3.16 18.05 -17.81
CA LYS A 125 4.25 18.92 -17.32
C LYS A 125 4.78 18.49 -15.93
N PHE A 126 3.92 18.01 -15.03
CA PHE A 126 4.26 17.70 -13.66
C PHE A 126 4.30 16.19 -13.35
N ARG A 127 3.86 15.36 -14.31
CA ARG A 127 3.72 13.90 -14.11
C ARG A 127 5.02 13.24 -13.68
N PHE A 128 6.15 13.59 -14.28
CA PHE A 128 7.44 13.03 -13.90
C PHE A 128 7.76 13.28 -12.42
N PHE A 129 7.58 14.52 -11.96
CA PHE A 129 7.83 14.87 -10.56
C PHE A 129 6.83 14.22 -9.60
N ALA A 130 5.55 14.11 -9.99
CA ALA A 130 4.53 13.44 -9.20
C ALA A 130 4.84 11.95 -9.03
N VAL A 131 5.20 11.27 -10.12
CA VAL A 131 5.60 9.85 -10.10
C VAL A 131 6.87 9.65 -9.28
N ALA A 132 7.89 10.49 -9.47
CA ALA A 132 9.13 10.42 -8.69
C ALA A 132 8.87 10.61 -7.19
N ALA A 133 8.04 11.58 -6.82
CA ALA A 133 7.63 11.82 -5.43
C ALA A 133 6.86 10.63 -4.84
N ALA A 134 5.93 10.05 -5.58
CA ALA A 134 5.17 8.87 -5.15
C ALA A 134 6.08 7.65 -4.91
N LEU A 135 7.01 7.39 -5.83
CA LEU A 135 7.99 6.31 -5.69
C LEU A 135 8.92 6.55 -4.49
N LEU A 136 9.44 7.78 -4.33
CA LEU A 136 10.29 8.14 -3.20
C LEU A 136 9.57 7.96 -1.87
N PHE A 137 8.32 8.40 -1.76
CA PHE A 137 7.50 8.21 -0.57
C PHE A 137 7.27 6.72 -0.26
N GLY A 138 6.97 5.92 -1.29
CA GLY A 138 6.82 4.47 -1.17
C GLY A 138 8.09 3.78 -0.67
N MET A 139 9.25 4.14 -1.25
CA MET A 139 10.55 3.61 -0.84
C MET A 139 10.92 4.02 0.59
N THR A 140 10.71 5.28 0.96
CA THR A 140 10.96 5.78 2.32
C THR A 140 10.10 5.02 3.33
N THR A 141 8.82 4.82 3.03
CA THR A 141 7.92 4.02 3.86
C THR A 141 8.43 2.58 4.00
N ALA A 142 8.88 1.95 2.91
CA ALA A 142 9.43 0.59 2.90
C ALA A 142 10.66 0.47 3.81
N VAL A 143 11.63 1.37 3.66
CA VAL A 143 12.85 1.41 4.49
C VAL A 143 12.50 1.59 5.98
N PHE A 144 11.55 2.46 6.27
CA PHE A 144 11.10 2.68 7.65
C PHE A 144 10.47 1.43 8.25
N ARG A 145 9.70 0.66 7.48
CA ARG A 145 9.09 -0.60 7.93
C ARG A 145 10.12 -1.70 8.18
N ILE A 146 11.19 -1.75 7.41
CA ILE A 146 12.33 -2.66 7.64
C ILE A 146 13.05 -2.25 8.93
N GLY A 147 13.40 -0.98 9.09
CA GLY A 147 14.10 -0.45 10.28
C GLY A 147 13.33 -0.63 11.59
N GLN A 148 12.00 -0.74 11.54
CA GLN A 148 11.15 -1.07 12.69
C GLN A 148 11.11 -2.58 13.02
N GLY A 149 11.79 -3.45 12.26
CA GLY A 149 11.66 -4.91 12.41
C GLY A 149 10.24 -5.43 12.13
N ALA A 150 9.42 -4.64 11.43
CA ALA A 150 8.03 -5.00 11.15
C ALA A 150 7.88 -5.86 9.89
N HIS A 151 8.80 -5.71 8.93
CA HIS A 151 8.80 -6.42 7.66
C HIS A 151 10.21 -6.72 7.19
N PHE A 152 10.40 -7.85 6.52
CA PHE A 152 11.63 -8.14 5.78
C PHE A 152 11.68 -7.33 4.49
N PHE A 153 12.89 -7.21 3.91
CA PHE A 153 13.06 -6.58 2.59
C PHE A 153 12.15 -7.21 1.53
N SER A 154 12.03 -8.53 1.51
CA SER A 154 11.15 -9.25 0.59
C SER A 154 9.67 -8.81 0.71
N ASP A 155 9.17 -8.62 1.93
CA ASP A 155 7.75 -8.27 2.16
C ASP A 155 7.40 -6.90 1.54
N VAL A 156 8.31 -5.93 1.67
CA VAL A 156 8.13 -4.60 1.10
C VAL A 156 8.39 -4.59 -0.41
N ALA A 157 9.36 -5.36 -0.90
CA ALA A 157 9.65 -5.47 -2.32
C ALA A 157 8.49 -6.10 -3.10
N PHE A 158 7.90 -7.18 -2.59
CA PHE A 158 6.72 -7.80 -3.20
C PHE A 158 5.51 -6.85 -3.17
N SER A 159 5.30 -6.10 -2.07
CA SER A 159 4.23 -5.10 -2.00
C SER A 159 4.41 -4.00 -3.06
N ALA A 160 5.62 -3.48 -3.20
CA ALA A 160 5.94 -2.46 -4.20
C ALA A 160 5.72 -2.99 -5.63
N LEU A 161 6.23 -4.20 -5.91
CA LEU A 161 6.11 -4.84 -7.22
C LEU A 161 4.64 -5.04 -7.61
N VAL A 162 3.85 -5.66 -6.73
CA VAL A 162 2.43 -5.93 -6.98
C VAL A 162 1.67 -4.62 -7.22
N MET A 163 1.91 -3.59 -6.41
CA MET A 163 1.24 -2.30 -6.58
C MET A 163 1.64 -1.61 -7.87
N CYS A 164 2.92 -1.57 -8.22
CA CYS A 164 3.39 -0.96 -9.47
C CYS A 164 2.80 -1.69 -10.69
N LEU A 165 2.84 -3.03 -10.70
CA LEU A 165 2.29 -3.82 -11.80
C LEU A 165 0.77 -3.63 -11.95
N LEU A 166 0.02 -3.69 -10.84
CA LEU A 166 -1.43 -3.49 -10.84
C LEU A 166 -1.79 -2.11 -11.40
N ILE A 167 -1.18 -1.05 -10.84
CA ILE A 167 -1.48 0.32 -11.22
C ILE A 167 -1.12 0.59 -12.69
N VAL A 168 0.07 0.15 -13.14
CA VAL A 168 0.51 0.34 -14.53
C VAL A 168 -0.37 -0.47 -15.50
N ALA A 169 -0.74 -1.70 -15.14
CA ALA A 169 -1.63 -2.52 -15.96
C ALA A 169 -3.02 -1.87 -16.13
N VAL A 170 -3.60 -1.37 -15.03
CA VAL A 170 -4.89 -0.68 -15.06
C VAL A 170 -4.78 0.64 -15.82
N TYR A 171 -3.73 1.43 -15.57
CA TYR A 171 -3.49 2.69 -16.27
C TYR A 171 -3.40 2.49 -17.78
N ARG A 172 -2.59 1.53 -18.26
CA ARG A 172 -2.43 1.22 -19.69
C ARG A 172 -3.71 0.74 -20.38
N ARG A 173 -4.65 0.18 -19.60
CA ARG A 173 -5.96 -0.26 -20.12
C ARG A 173 -6.96 0.87 -20.24
N LEU A 174 -6.82 1.90 -19.42
CA LEU A 174 -7.81 2.97 -19.30
C LEU A 174 -7.42 4.26 -20.03
N PHE A 175 -6.12 4.50 -20.19
CA PHE A 175 -5.53 5.74 -20.73
C PHE A 175 -4.49 5.46 -21.80
#